data_cb7af8d90ec0c771e1855978abee6980
#
_entry.id   cb7af8d90ec0c771e1855978abee6980
#
_cell.length_a   1.000
_cell.length_b   1.000
_cell.length_c   1.000
_cell.angle_alpha   90.00
_cell.angle_beta   90.00
_cell.angle_gamma   90.00
#
_symmetry.space_group_name_H-M   'P 1'
#
loop_
_entity.id
_entity.type
_entity.pdbx_description
1 polymer ?
#
loop_
_entity_poly.entity_id
_entity_poly.type
_entity_poly.pdbx_seq_one_letter_code
_entity_poly.pdbx_strand_id
1 'polypeptide(L)'
;MQVEIDAGSGFCFGVTTAISKAEEELAAGGRLYCLGDIVHNGMECERLRRLGLITINHDDLRRLRGAKVLLRAHGEPPETYALAAQNGIDIIDATCPVVLRLQKRIKLRYEQVPGDGAAGDGADRRPQIVIFGKPGHAEVLGLVGQTKGEAIVVASLADVSRLDFSRDIYLYSQTTKSLDEFHLIIDYIRAHIMPGREFRSFDTICRQVANRLPEVRAFAARHDLILFVCGRKSSNGRVLYDECRRVNANTYLIESADEIDFRWLDGVDTVGICGATSTPKWLMDRCLEAIKHYRPEGNA
;
A
#
# COMPACT_ATOMS: atom_id res chain seq x y z
N MET A 1 -17.79 6.88 29.34
CA MET A 1 -17.14 6.86 28.00
C MET A 1 -17.11 5.43 27.50
N GLN A 2 -17.67 5.18 26.31
CA GLN A 2 -17.68 3.89 25.63
C GLN A 2 -16.57 3.87 24.56
N VAL A 3 -15.79 2.79 24.46
CA VAL A 3 -14.69 2.67 23.47
C VAL A 3 -14.90 1.42 22.63
N GLU A 4 -14.88 1.56 21.32
CA GLU A 4 -15.11 0.48 20.35
C GLU A 4 -13.95 0.42 19.33
N ILE A 5 -13.44 -0.79 19.04
CA ILE A 5 -12.53 -1.01 17.90
C ILE A 5 -13.35 -1.43 16.69
N ASP A 6 -13.11 -0.78 15.55
CA ASP A 6 -13.75 -1.15 14.29
C ASP A 6 -13.35 -2.57 13.87
N ALA A 7 -14.35 -3.45 13.76
CA ALA A 7 -14.15 -4.87 13.47
C ALA A 7 -13.49 -5.16 12.12
N GLY A 8 -13.62 -4.25 11.16
CA GLY A 8 -12.99 -4.36 9.84
C GLY A 8 -11.55 -3.82 9.81
N SER A 9 -11.06 -3.20 10.89
CA SER A 9 -9.68 -2.69 10.97
C SER A 9 -8.68 -3.79 11.28
N GLY A 10 -7.47 -3.67 10.74
CA GLY A 10 -6.40 -4.63 10.93
C GLY A 10 -5.75 -5.09 9.64
N PHE A 11 -4.80 -6.01 9.76
CA PHE A 11 -4.07 -6.54 8.61
C PHE A 11 -4.99 -7.13 7.55
N CYS A 12 -4.75 -6.74 6.30
CA CYS A 12 -5.35 -7.44 5.18
C CYS A 12 -4.68 -8.81 4.95
N PHE A 13 -5.32 -9.69 4.20
CA PHE A 13 -4.81 -11.03 3.89
C PHE A 13 -3.35 -11.02 3.40
N GLY A 14 -2.98 -10.09 2.48
CA GLY A 14 -1.63 -10.01 1.96
C GLY A 14 -0.59 -9.67 3.03
N VAL A 15 -0.91 -8.76 3.95
CA VAL A 15 -0.04 -8.41 5.07
C VAL A 15 0.04 -9.57 6.07
N THR A 16 -1.10 -10.16 6.45
CA THR A 16 -1.12 -11.33 7.35
C THR A 16 -0.23 -12.45 6.84
N THR A 17 -0.34 -12.80 5.54
CA THR A 17 0.48 -13.84 4.93
C THR A 17 1.98 -13.52 5.01
N ALA A 18 2.37 -12.27 4.77
CA ALA A 18 3.78 -11.88 4.84
C ALA A 18 4.33 -11.94 6.27
N ILE A 19 3.54 -11.49 7.25
CA ILE A 19 3.90 -11.54 8.67
C ILE A 19 4.02 -13.00 9.14
N SER A 20 3.03 -13.86 8.84
CA SER A 20 3.06 -15.28 9.24
C SER A 20 4.27 -16.01 8.67
N LYS A 21 4.58 -15.81 7.36
CA LYS A 21 5.79 -16.39 6.76
C LYS A 21 7.07 -15.94 7.47
N ALA A 22 7.16 -14.65 7.83
CA ALA A 22 8.31 -14.14 8.56
C ALA A 22 8.44 -14.77 9.95
N GLU A 23 7.34 -14.88 10.69
CA GLU A 23 7.31 -15.49 12.03
C GLU A 23 7.64 -16.98 12.00
N GLU A 24 7.10 -17.73 11.04
CA GLU A 24 7.39 -19.15 10.85
C GLU A 24 8.89 -19.39 10.61
N GLU A 25 9.51 -18.60 9.72
CA GLU A 25 10.93 -18.70 9.42
C GLU A 25 11.83 -18.29 10.59
N LEU A 26 11.44 -17.24 11.33
CA LEU A 26 12.16 -16.79 12.51
C LEU A 26 12.06 -17.82 13.66
N ALA A 27 10.90 -18.46 13.84
CA ALA A 27 10.69 -19.52 14.82
C ALA A 27 11.50 -20.78 14.51
N ALA A 28 11.78 -21.05 13.23
CA ALA A 28 12.67 -22.15 12.82
C ALA A 28 14.14 -21.90 13.14
N GLY A 29 14.52 -20.74 13.70
CA GLY A 29 15.85 -20.43 14.19
C GLY A 29 16.86 -20.00 13.12
N GLY A 30 16.40 -19.68 11.91
CA GLY A 30 17.23 -19.18 10.81
C GLY A 30 17.43 -17.66 10.83
N ARG A 31 18.50 -17.18 10.19
CA ARG A 31 18.64 -15.75 9.92
C ARG A 31 17.76 -15.39 8.73
N LEU A 32 16.82 -14.48 8.92
CA LEU A 32 15.92 -14.01 7.88
C LEU A 32 16.14 -12.54 7.59
N TYR A 33 16.35 -12.23 6.33
CA TYR A 33 16.38 -10.85 5.82
C TYR A 33 15.03 -10.51 5.18
N CYS A 34 14.63 -9.24 5.25
CA CYS A 34 13.46 -8.72 4.55
C CYS A 34 13.87 -7.56 3.66
N LEU A 35 13.53 -7.60 2.39
CA LEU A 35 13.83 -6.53 1.44
C LEU A 35 12.86 -5.35 1.64
N GLY A 36 13.33 -4.33 2.36
CA GLY A 36 12.54 -3.20 2.82
C GLY A 36 11.64 -3.51 4.02
N ASP A 37 10.91 -2.49 4.50
CA ASP A 37 9.97 -2.65 5.61
C ASP A 37 8.88 -3.65 5.23
N ILE A 38 8.69 -4.71 6.02
CA ILE A 38 7.73 -5.79 5.73
C ILE A 38 6.29 -5.25 5.61
N VAL A 39 5.99 -4.23 6.40
CA VAL A 39 4.71 -3.51 6.39
C VAL A 39 4.95 -2.03 6.68
N HIS A 40 4.07 -1.14 6.21
CA HIS A 40 4.16 0.28 6.49
C HIS A 40 3.63 0.64 7.89
N ASN A 41 4.19 -0.01 8.92
CA ASN A 41 3.91 0.22 10.33
C ASN A 41 5.21 0.02 11.13
N GLY A 42 5.75 1.11 11.69
CA GLY A 42 7.04 1.10 12.38
C GLY A 42 7.04 0.22 13.63
N MET A 43 5.94 0.20 14.38
CA MET A 43 5.80 -0.60 15.59
C MET A 43 5.85 -2.11 15.28
N GLU A 44 5.21 -2.53 14.19
CA GLU A 44 5.24 -3.94 13.76
C GLU A 44 6.61 -4.33 13.19
N CYS A 45 7.25 -3.45 12.43
CA CYS A 45 8.62 -3.66 11.96
C CYS A 45 9.58 -3.83 13.16
N GLU A 46 9.44 -3.00 14.19
CA GLU A 46 10.26 -3.11 15.39
C GLU A 46 9.97 -4.41 16.19
N ARG A 47 8.70 -4.83 16.25
CA ARG A 47 8.35 -6.12 16.89
C ARG A 47 9.05 -7.29 16.18
N LEU A 48 9.01 -7.35 14.86
CA LEU A 48 9.66 -8.40 14.07
C LEU A 48 11.18 -8.29 14.12
N ARG A 49 11.75 -7.08 14.19
CA ARG A 49 13.19 -6.87 14.38
C ARG A 49 13.66 -7.48 15.71
N ARG A 50 12.87 -7.34 16.77
CA ARG A 50 13.17 -7.98 18.07
C ARG A 50 13.10 -9.51 18.02
N LEU A 51 12.31 -10.08 17.09
CA LEU A 51 12.28 -11.52 16.82
C LEU A 51 13.43 -11.98 15.92
N GLY A 52 14.26 -11.05 15.41
CA GLY A 52 15.44 -11.39 14.62
C GLY A 52 15.33 -11.07 13.10
N LEU A 53 14.22 -10.46 12.64
CA LEU A 53 14.11 -10.02 11.24
C LEU A 53 15.08 -8.89 10.95
N ILE A 54 15.86 -9.01 9.88
CA ILE A 54 16.85 -8.02 9.46
C ILE A 54 16.34 -7.33 8.20
N THR A 55 15.94 -6.06 8.32
CA THR A 55 15.55 -5.26 7.16
C THR A 55 16.80 -4.85 6.37
N ILE A 56 16.78 -5.09 5.06
CA ILE A 56 17.84 -4.73 4.11
C ILE A 56 17.28 -3.89 2.97
N ASN A 57 18.13 -3.18 2.26
CA ASN A 57 17.82 -2.46 1.04
C ASN A 57 18.36 -3.20 -0.21
N HIS A 58 18.13 -2.66 -1.41
CA HIS A 58 18.61 -3.26 -2.66
C HIS A 58 20.14 -3.25 -2.78
N ASP A 59 20.85 -2.30 -2.17
CA ASP A 59 22.32 -2.29 -2.18
C ASP A 59 22.89 -3.39 -1.29
N ASP A 60 22.24 -3.66 -0.16
CA ASP A 60 22.58 -4.78 0.70
C ASP A 60 22.31 -6.12 -0.02
N LEU A 61 21.17 -6.24 -0.73
CA LEU A 61 20.81 -7.42 -1.51
C LEU A 61 21.87 -7.74 -2.58
N ARG A 62 22.45 -6.71 -3.24
CA ARG A 62 23.52 -6.91 -4.23
C ARG A 62 24.77 -7.55 -3.64
N ARG A 63 25.05 -7.30 -2.36
CA ARG A 63 26.21 -7.82 -1.64
C ARG A 63 25.96 -9.16 -0.96
N LEU A 64 24.71 -9.47 -0.70
CA LEU A 64 24.31 -10.68 0.00
C LEU A 64 24.56 -11.93 -0.85
N ARG A 65 24.97 -13.05 -0.22
CA ARG A 65 25.23 -14.34 -0.88
C ARG A 65 24.69 -15.47 0.00
N GLY A 66 24.06 -16.46 -0.61
CA GLY A 66 23.64 -17.69 0.05
C GLY A 66 22.74 -17.48 1.27
N ALA A 67 21.92 -16.44 1.25
CA ALA A 67 21.07 -16.05 2.38
C ALA A 67 19.58 -16.26 2.07
N LYS A 68 18.76 -16.28 3.11
CA LYS A 68 17.30 -16.36 2.99
C LYS A 68 16.70 -14.95 3.07
N VAL A 69 15.94 -14.55 2.05
CA VAL A 69 15.37 -13.21 1.94
C VAL A 69 13.87 -13.28 1.70
N LEU A 70 13.09 -12.64 2.54
CA LEU A 70 11.64 -12.46 2.36
C LEU A 70 11.38 -11.25 1.48
N LEU A 71 10.62 -11.46 0.41
CA LEU A 71 10.03 -10.40 -0.39
C LEU A 71 8.62 -10.12 0.12
N ARG A 72 8.37 -8.87 0.47
CA ARG A 72 7.15 -8.42 1.14
C ARG A 72 5.93 -8.39 0.20
N ALA A 73 4.74 -8.17 0.78
CA ALA A 73 3.46 -8.19 0.06
C ALA A 73 3.35 -7.21 -1.14
N HIS A 74 4.21 -6.21 -1.21
CA HIS A 74 4.22 -5.19 -2.28
C HIS A 74 4.75 -5.70 -3.64
N GLY A 75 5.46 -6.84 -3.64
CA GLY A 75 6.12 -7.38 -4.83
C GLY A 75 7.37 -6.61 -5.23
N GLU A 76 8.18 -7.23 -6.06
CA GLU A 76 9.46 -6.70 -6.54
C GLU A 76 9.52 -6.76 -8.08
N PRO A 77 10.38 -5.97 -8.72
CA PRO A 77 10.61 -6.06 -10.16
C PRO A 77 11.36 -7.34 -10.54
N PRO A 78 11.28 -7.81 -11.80
CA PRO A 78 11.95 -9.03 -12.26
C PRO A 78 13.47 -9.06 -12.01
N GLU A 79 14.12 -7.91 -12.04
CA GLU A 79 15.56 -7.75 -11.81
C GLU A 79 15.97 -8.18 -10.39
N THR A 80 15.09 -7.98 -9.40
CA THR A 80 15.33 -8.44 -8.02
C THR A 80 15.42 -9.96 -7.94
N TYR A 81 14.54 -10.68 -8.63
CA TYR A 81 14.56 -12.14 -8.69
C TYR A 81 15.80 -12.66 -9.44
N ALA A 82 16.15 -12.03 -10.56
CA ALA A 82 17.34 -12.38 -11.31
C ALA A 82 18.63 -12.20 -10.48
N LEU A 83 18.74 -11.08 -9.77
CA LEU A 83 19.85 -10.80 -8.86
C LEU A 83 19.92 -11.82 -7.72
N ALA A 84 18.80 -12.17 -7.13
CA ALA A 84 18.75 -13.17 -6.06
C ALA A 84 19.22 -14.54 -6.55
N ALA A 85 18.78 -14.97 -7.74
CA ALA A 85 19.24 -16.21 -8.36
C ALA A 85 20.76 -16.22 -8.61
N GLN A 86 21.31 -15.11 -9.15
CA GLN A 86 22.75 -14.96 -9.38
C GLN A 86 23.57 -15.04 -8.08
N ASN A 87 23.01 -14.54 -6.97
CA ASN A 87 23.69 -14.50 -5.68
C ASN A 87 23.43 -15.75 -4.81
N GLY A 88 22.71 -16.75 -5.32
CA GLY A 88 22.34 -17.96 -4.56
C GLY A 88 21.46 -17.65 -3.35
N ILE A 89 20.62 -16.60 -3.42
CA ILE A 89 19.71 -16.19 -2.37
C ILE A 89 18.44 -17.04 -2.47
N ASP A 90 18.04 -17.64 -1.34
CA ASP A 90 16.77 -18.34 -1.18
C ASP A 90 15.65 -17.32 -0.92
N ILE A 91 14.71 -17.20 -1.86
CA ILE A 91 13.61 -16.23 -1.77
C ILE A 91 12.38 -16.85 -1.13
N ILE A 92 11.90 -16.23 -0.05
CA ILE A 92 10.56 -16.43 0.47
C ILE A 92 9.66 -15.35 -0.12
N ASP A 93 8.96 -15.68 -1.20
CA ASP A 93 8.06 -14.72 -1.83
C ASP A 93 6.73 -14.63 -1.05
N ALA A 94 6.50 -13.48 -0.42
CA ALA A 94 5.26 -13.14 0.27
C ALA A 94 4.45 -12.08 -0.49
N THR A 95 4.72 -11.89 -1.78
CA THR A 95 3.96 -10.95 -2.62
C THR A 95 2.48 -11.30 -2.60
N CYS A 96 1.64 -10.28 -2.34
CA CYS A 96 0.20 -10.44 -2.33
C CYS A 96 -0.32 -10.97 -3.69
N PRO A 97 -1.18 -11.99 -3.73
CA PRO A 97 -1.74 -12.51 -4.97
C PRO A 97 -2.45 -11.46 -5.84
N VAL A 98 -3.00 -10.41 -5.24
CA VAL A 98 -3.60 -9.27 -5.97
C VAL A 98 -2.52 -8.52 -6.74
N VAL A 99 -1.38 -8.24 -6.10
CA VAL A 99 -0.23 -7.57 -6.72
C VAL A 99 0.40 -8.45 -7.80
N LEU A 100 0.59 -9.75 -7.54
CA LEU A 100 1.12 -10.69 -8.55
C LEU A 100 0.25 -10.73 -9.82
N ARG A 101 -1.07 -10.76 -9.66
CA ARG A 101 -2.00 -10.72 -10.81
C ARG A 101 -1.87 -9.40 -11.59
N LEU A 102 -1.70 -8.28 -10.89
CA LEU A 102 -1.51 -6.98 -11.51
C LEU A 102 -0.18 -6.92 -12.28
N GLN A 103 0.92 -7.34 -11.65
CA GLN A 103 2.24 -7.43 -12.31
C GLN A 103 2.17 -8.28 -13.58
N LYS A 104 1.58 -9.47 -13.49
CA LYS A 104 1.40 -10.36 -14.66
C LYS A 104 0.58 -9.71 -15.78
N ARG A 105 -0.51 -9.01 -15.44
CA ARG A 105 -1.35 -8.32 -16.42
C ARG A 105 -0.58 -7.22 -17.15
N ILE A 106 0.17 -6.40 -16.41
CA ILE A 106 1.00 -5.33 -16.98
C ILE A 106 2.08 -5.92 -17.89
N LYS A 107 2.82 -6.94 -17.40
CA LYS A 107 3.85 -7.62 -18.17
C LYS A 107 3.32 -8.19 -19.48
N LEU A 108 2.23 -8.96 -19.44
CA LEU A 108 1.61 -9.53 -20.63
C LEU A 108 1.19 -8.45 -21.64
N ARG A 109 0.63 -7.33 -21.16
CA ARG A 109 0.24 -6.22 -22.04
C ARG A 109 1.47 -5.58 -22.68
N TYR A 110 2.54 -5.38 -21.92
CA TYR A 110 3.78 -4.81 -22.44
C TYR A 110 4.44 -5.72 -23.49
N GLU A 111 4.45 -7.05 -23.28
CA GLU A 111 5.05 -8.05 -24.17
C GLU A 111 4.22 -8.32 -25.45
N GLN A 112 2.89 -8.11 -25.41
CA GLN A 112 1.99 -8.33 -26.54
C GLN A 112 2.11 -7.28 -27.65
N VAL A 113 2.75 -6.16 -27.38
CA VAL A 113 2.93 -5.10 -28.38
C VAL A 113 4.28 -5.30 -29.07
N PRO A 114 4.30 -5.45 -30.41
CA PRO A 114 5.55 -5.55 -31.15
C PRO A 114 6.43 -4.32 -30.90
N GLY A 115 7.72 -4.54 -30.62
CA GLY A 115 8.71 -3.47 -30.62
C GLY A 115 8.83 -2.78 -31.97
N ASP A 116 9.46 -1.63 -32.00
CA ASP A 116 9.57 -0.66 -33.12
C ASP A 116 10.07 -1.17 -34.49
N GLY A 117 10.11 -2.47 -34.74
CA GLY A 117 10.63 -3.04 -35.97
C GLY A 117 9.66 -3.14 -37.16
N ALA A 118 8.36 -2.82 -36.98
CA ALA A 118 7.33 -3.15 -37.98
C ALA A 118 6.74 -1.95 -38.74
N ALA A 119 7.10 -0.72 -38.41
CA ALA A 119 6.57 0.49 -39.12
C ALA A 119 7.71 1.40 -39.55
N GLY A 120 7.90 1.54 -40.86
CA GLY A 120 8.99 2.29 -41.49
C GLY A 120 8.90 3.82 -41.35
N ASP A 121 8.11 4.38 -40.43
CA ASP A 121 7.92 5.82 -40.25
C ASP A 121 8.58 6.38 -38.94
N GLY A 122 9.31 5.56 -38.21
CA GLY A 122 10.06 6.00 -37.03
C GLY A 122 9.22 6.47 -35.82
N ALA A 123 7.91 6.36 -35.86
CA ALA A 123 7.02 6.73 -34.77
C ALA A 123 6.87 5.56 -33.78
N ASP A 124 7.16 5.80 -32.49
CA ASP A 124 6.88 4.83 -31.43
C ASP A 124 5.36 4.65 -31.28
N ARG A 125 4.84 3.56 -31.86
CA ARG A 125 3.40 3.23 -31.85
C ARG A 125 3.00 2.36 -30.66
N ARG A 126 3.93 2.02 -29.77
CA ARG A 126 3.60 1.25 -28.58
C ARG A 126 2.64 2.04 -27.68
N PRO A 127 1.60 1.40 -27.14
CA PRO A 127 0.72 2.05 -26.17
C PRO A 127 1.51 2.46 -24.92
N GLN A 128 1.16 3.60 -24.37
CA GLN A 128 1.68 4.03 -23.10
C GLN A 128 1.03 3.19 -21.98
N ILE A 129 1.85 2.50 -21.17
CA ILE A 129 1.40 1.90 -19.93
C ILE A 129 1.52 2.95 -18.86
N VAL A 130 0.40 3.32 -18.26
CA VAL A 130 0.29 4.35 -17.24
C VAL A 130 -0.10 3.73 -15.92
N ILE A 131 0.61 4.07 -14.86
CA ILE A 131 0.38 3.58 -13.50
C ILE A 131 0.00 4.76 -12.61
N PHE A 132 -1.26 4.84 -12.20
CA PHE A 132 -1.69 5.75 -11.15
C PHE A 132 -1.19 5.26 -9.80
N GLY A 133 -0.19 5.93 -9.24
CA GLY A 133 0.47 5.48 -8.02
C GLY A 133 1.41 6.50 -7.42
N LYS A 134 1.91 6.21 -6.22
CA LYS A 134 2.89 7.06 -5.54
C LYS A 134 4.29 6.75 -6.09
N PRO A 135 4.99 7.70 -6.73
CA PRO A 135 6.37 7.51 -7.18
C PRO A 135 7.27 7.02 -6.02
N GLY A 136 8.13 6.04 -6.32
CA GLY A 136 9.04 5.46 -5.33
C GLY A 136 8.40 4.48 -4.34
N HIS A 137 7.08 4.29 -4.37
CA HIS A 137 6.44 3.24 -3.57
C HIS A 137 6.85 1.85 -4.07
N ALA A 138 7.11 0.92 -3.17
CA ALA A 138 7.60 -0.42 -3.52
C ALA A 138 6.72 -1.15 -4.54
N GLU A 139 5.40 -1.14 -4.35
CA GLU A 139 4.45 -1.73 -5.31
C GLU A 139 4.60 -1.09 -6.70
N VAL A 140 4.69 0.25 -6.76
CA VAL A 140 4.82 0.97 -8.03
C VAL A 140 6.15 0.64 -8.72
N LEU A 141 7.25 0.53 -7.98
CA LEU A 141 8.53 0.09 -8.53
C LEU A 141 8.44 -1.33 -9.11
N GLY A 142 7.76 -2.25 -8.41
CA GLY A 142 7.50 -3.60 -8.88
C GLY A 142 6.64 -3.65 -10.15
N LEU A 143 5.65 -2.73 -10.28
CA LEU A 143 4.82 -2.61 -11.49
C LEU A 143 5.58 -2.01 -12.67
N VAL A 144 6.36 -0.94 -12.44
CA VAL A 144 7.21 -0.29 -13.46
C VAL A 144 8.24 -1.26 -14.01
N GLY A 145 8.83 -2.09 -13.14
CA GLY A 145 9.78 -3.13 -13.54
C GLY A 145 9.19 -4.15 -14.53
N GLN A 146 7.88 -4.40 -14.51
CA GLN A 146 7.24 -5.29 -15.50
C GLN A 146 7.26 -4.76 -16.94
N THR A 147 7.60 -3.49 -17.11
CA THR A 147 7.72 -2.79 -18.40
C THR A 147 9.15 -2.35 -18.69
N LYS A 148 10.15 -2.96 -18.07
CA LYS A 148 11.57 -2.57 -18.17
C LYS A 148 11.82 -1.08 -17.86
N GLY A 149 10.98 -0.49 -16.99
CA GLY A 149 11.07 0.92 -16.62
C GLY A 149 10.33 1.90 -17.53
N GLU A 150 9.66 1.45 -18.59
CA GLU A 150 9.00 2.33 -19.57
C GLU A 150 7.61 2.81 -19.13
N ALA A 151 6.98 2.23 -18.11
CA ALA A 151 5.68 2.69 -17.64
C ALA A 151 5.75 4.11 -17.06
N ILE A 152 4.75 4.93 -17.39
CA ILE A 152 4.63 6.31 -16.91
C ILE A 152 3.86 6.31 -15.59
N VAL A 153 4.47 6.84 -14.53
CA VAL A 153 3.80 6.96 -13.22
C VAL A 153 3.14 8.32 -13.10
N VAL A 154 1.85 8.35 -12.81
CA VAL A 154 1.08 9.55 -12.49
C VAL A 154 0.64 9.48 -11.03
N ALA A 155 0.96 10.49 -10.23
CA ALA A 155 0.63 10.53 -8.81
C ALA A 155 -0.74 11.19 -8.55
N SER A 156 -1.14 12.09 -9.44
CA SER A 156 -2.35 12.91 -9.36
C SER A 156 -2.86 13.29 -10.75
N LEU A 157 -4.04 13.91 -10.80
CA LEU A 157 -4.60 14.45 -12.04
C LEU A 157 -3.68 15.46 -12.73
N ALA A 158 -2.90 16.26 -11.98
CA ALA A 158 -1.97 17.23 -12.54
C ALA A 158 -0.87 16.57 -13.40
N ASP A 159 -0.47 15.35 -13.06
CA ASP A 159 0.56 14.62 -13.79
C ASP A 159 0.09 14.07 -15.14
N VAL A 160 -1.22 13.98 -15.35
CA VAL A 160 -1.82 13.35 -16.55
C VAL A 160 -1.54 14.17 -17.80
N SER A 161 -1.34 15.49 -17.68
CA SER A 161 -0.98 16.36 -18.80
C SER A 161 0.34 16.00 -19.49
N ARG A 162 1.19 15.18 -18.85
CA ARG A 162 2.47 14.70 -19.42
C ARG A 162 2.31 13.53 -20.41
N LEU A 163 1.12 12.94 -20.49
CA LEU A 163 0.84 11.83 -21.39
C LEU A 163 0.75 12.31 -22.83
N ASP A 164 1.17 11.45 -23.74
CA ASP A 164 0.99 11.69 -25.18
C ASP A 164 -0.37 11.15 -25.64
N PHE A 165 -1.34 12.03 -25.78
CA PHE A 165 -2.71 11.68 -26.19
C PHE A 165 -2.82 11.28 -27.67
N SER A 166 -1.75 11.37 -28.46
CA SER A 166 -1.68 10.85 -29.83
C SER A 166 -1.35 9.36 -29.89
N ARG A 167 -1.14 8.70 -28.74
CA ARG A 167 -0.84 7.26 -28.61
C ARG A 167 -1.94 6.55 -27.82
N ASP A 168 -2.04 5.25 -28.00
CA ASP A 168 -2.91 4.40 -27.19
C ASP A 168 -2.47 4.43 -25.73
N ILE A 169 -3.41 4.41 -24.78
CA ILE A 169 -3.14 4.50 -23.34
C ILE A 169 -3.80 3.35 -22.59
N TYR A 170 -3.01 2.63 -21.80
CA TYR A 170 -3.48 1.59 -20.89
C TYR A 170 -3.19 2.00 -19.44
N LEU A 171 -4.24 2.38 -18.71
CA LEU A 171 -4.16 2.90 -17.34
C LEU A 171 -4.43 1.80 -16.32
N TYR A 172 -3.52 1.65 -15.38
CA TYR A 172 -3.62 0.81 -14.20
C TYR A 172 -3.51 1.66 -12.92
N SER A 173 -3.96 1.13 -11.78
CA SER A 173 -3.80 1.79 -10.48
C SER A 173 -2.98 0.94 -9.54
N GLN A 174 -2.14 1.58 -8.72
CA GLN A 174 -1.63 1.01 -7.48
C GLN A 174 -2.81 0.55 -6.61
N THR A 175 -2.69 -0.60 -5.96
CA THR A 175 -3.80 -1.27 -5.26
C THR A 175 -4.40 -0.47 -4.09
N THR A 176 -3.68 0.55 -3.59
CA THR A 176 -4.05 1.34 -2.41
C THR A 176 -4.37 2.81 -2.72
N LYS A 177 -4.67 3.14 -3.98
CA LYS A 177 -5.07 4.50 -4.37
C LYS A 177 -6.58 4.72 -4.21
N SER A 178 -7.00 5.99 -4.25
CA SER A 178 -8.40 6.39 -4.22
C SER A 178 -9.12 6.04 -5.54
N LEU A 179 -10.30 5.44 -5.43
CA LEU A 179 -11.15 5.15 -6.59
C LEU A 179 -11.69 6.43 -7.23
N ASP A 180 -12.04 7.43 -6.43
CA ASP A 180 -12.55 8.71 -6.91
C ASP A 180 -11.48 9.46 -7.74
N GLU A 181 -10.24 9.53 -7.23
CA GLU A 181 -9.13 10.11 -7.99
C GLU A 181 -8.85 9.32 -9.28
N PHE A 182 -8.97 8.00 -9.25
CA PHE A 182 -8.80 7.16 -10.43
C PHE A 182 -9.84 7.46 -11.51
N HIS A 183 -11.10 7.67 -11.12
CA HIS A 183 -12.17 8.07 -12.03
C HIS A 183 -11.92 9.45 -12.65
N LEU A 184 -11.47 10.44 -11.86
CA LEU A 184 -11.09 11.77 -12.38
C LEU A 184 -9.99 11.68 -13.44
N ILE A 185 -8.99 10.81 -13.25
CA ILE A 185 -7.93 10.55 -14.21
C ILE A 185 -8.50 9.91 -15.50
N ILE A 186 -9.38 8.92 -15.33
CA ILE A 186 -10.06 8.26 -16.47
C ILE A 186 -10.83 9.29 -17.31
N ASP A 187 -11.62 10.14 -16.68
CA ASP A 187 -12.45 11.13 -17.38
C ASP A 187 -11.58 12.18 -18.08
N TYR A 188 -10.49 12.60 -17.47
CA TYR A 188 -9.54 13.50 -18.09
C TYR A 188 -8.91 12.87 -19.35
N ILE A 189 -8.41 11.63 -19.26
CA ILE A 189 -7.80 10.96 -20.42
C ILE A 189 -8.83 10.79 -21.54
N ARG A 190 -10.05 10.37 -21.22
CA ARG A 190 -11.14 10.24 -22.23
C ARG A 190 -11.45 11.53 -22.97
N ALA A 191 -11.38 12.66 -22.27
CA ALA A 191 -11.65 13.96 -22.85
C ALA A 191 -10.53 14.49 -23.76
N HIS A 192 -9.31 13.95 -23.62
CA HIS A 192 -8.12 14.48 -24.34
C HIS A 192 -7.52 13.49 -25.33
N ILE A 193 -7.85 12.18 -25.25
CA ILE A 193 -7.34 11.18 -26.20
C ILE A 193 -7.74 11.53 -27.63
N MET A 194 -6.81 11.44 -28.57
CA MET A 194 -7.06 11.80 -29.94
C MET A 194 -8.01 10.79 -30.65
N PRO A 195 -8.83 11.23 -31.58
CA PRO A 195 -9.70 10.33 -32.39
C PRO A 195 -8.89 9.19 -33.02
N GLY A 196 -9.44 7.98 -32.94
CA GLY A 196 -8.79 6.77 -33.49
C GLY A 196 -7.75 6.13 -32.62
N ARG A 197 -7.49 6.67 -31.38
CA ARG A 197 -6.64 6.05 -30.40
C ARG A 197 -7.43 5.27 -29.36
N GLU A 198 -6.84 4.16 -28.87
CA GLU A 198 -7.45 3.32 -27.87
C GLU A 198 -7.10 3.82 -26.46
N PHE A 199 -8.13 3.97 -25.61
CA PHE A 199 -7.94 4.15 -24.18
C PHE A 199 -8.60 3.01 -23.42
N ARG A 200 -7.83 2.30 -22.60
CA ARG A 200 -8.34 1.30 -21.66
C ARG A 200 -7.90 1.64 -20.25
N SER A 201 -8.84 1.61 -19.33
CA SER A 201 -8.60 1.71 -17.90
C SER A 201 -8.91 0.37 -17.23
N PHE A 202 -8.06 0.00 -16.27
CA PHE A 202 -8.20 -1.22 -15.49
C PHE A 202 -8.26 -0.83 -14.03
N ASP A 203 -9.45 -0.98 -13.42
CA ASP A 203 -9.59 -0.82 -11.98
C ASP A 203 -8.88 -1.97 -11.27
N THR A 204 -7.67 -1.68 -10.81
CA THR A 204 -6.79 -2.59 -10.10
C THR A 204 -6.65 -2.23 -8.62
N ILE A 205 -7.48 -1.32 -8.11
CA ILE A 205 -7.57 -0.98 -6.69
C ILE A 205 -8.06 -2.20 -5.92
N CYS A 206 -7.40 -2.52 -4.81
CA CYS A 206 -7.75 -3.67 -3.99
C CYS A 206 -9.14 -3.51 -3.40
N ARG A 207 -10.01 -4.53 -3.56
CA ARG A 207 -11.37 -4.49 -3.01
C ARG A 207 -11.41 -4.40 -1.49
N GLN A 208 -10.41 -4.94 -0.79
CA GLN A 208 -10.29 -4.73 0.65
C GLN A 208 -10.02 -3.26 1.02
N VAL A 209 -9.40 -2.47 0.14
CA VAL A 209 -9.24 -1.03 0.34
C VAL A 209 -10.53 -0.29 -0.05
N ALA A 210 -11.05 -0.55 -1.25
CA ALA A 210 -12.24 0.14 -1.77
C ALA A 210 -13.49 -0.10 -0.89
N ASN A 211 -13.72 -1.34 -0.45
CA ASN A 211 -14.89 -1.68 0.38
C ASN A 211 -14.75 -1.13 1.81
N ARG A 212 -13.54 -0.87 2.28
CA ARG A 212 -13.32 -0.29 3.62
C ARG A 212 -13.77 1.16 3.74
N LEU A 213 -13.76 1.92 2.66
CA LEU A 213 -14.13 3.34 2.69
C LEU A 213 -15.55 3.57 3.23
N PRO A 214 -16.62 2.94 2.70
CA PRO A 214 -17.98 3.13 3.24
C PRO A 214 -18.12 2.62 4.68
N GLU A 215 -17.45 1.53 5.03
CA GLU A 215 -17.51 0.94 6.37
C GLU A 215 -16.87 1.86 7.43
N VAL A 216 -15.65 2.36 7.16
CA VAL A 216 -14.94 3.24 8.09
C VAL A 216 -15.63 4.60 8.21
N ARG A 217 -16.25 5.09 7.13
CA ARG A 217 -17.09 6.28 7.14
C ARG A 217 -18.28 6.12 8.08
N ALA A 218 -19.04 5.02 7.93
CA ALA A 218 -20.18 4.71 8.77
C ALA A 218 -19.76 4.51 10.25
N PHE A 219 -18.62 3.91 10.49
CA PHE A 219 -18.05 3.75 11.82
C PHE A 219 -17.68 5.11 12.42
N ALA A 220 -16.96 5.95 11.71
CA ALA A 220 -16.51 7.24 12.18
C ALA A 220 -17.67 8.21 12.48
N ALA A 221 -18.76 8.13 11.71
CA ALA A 221 -19.93 9.01 11.87
C ALA A 221 -20.74 8.75 13.15
N ARG A 222 -20.59 7.58 13.80
CA ARG A 222 -21.35 7.19 15.00
C ARG A 222 -20.61 7.38 16.33
N HIS A 223 -19.39 7.93 16.28
CA HIS A 223 -18.58 8.21 17.46
C HIS A 223 -18.29 9.70 17.60
N ASP A 224 -18.10 10.18 18.81
CA ASP A 224 -17.75 11.57 19.08
C ASP A 224 -16.29 11.87 18.72
N LEU A 225 -15.42 10.86 18.86
CA LEU A 225 -14.00 10.94 18.59
C LEU A 225 -13.49 9.66 17.91
N ILE A 226 -12.58 9.82 16.94
CA ILE A 226 -11.90 8.70 16.28
C ILE A 226 -10.39 8.77 16.53
N LEU A 227 -9.82 7.68 17.03
CA LEU A 227 -8.40 7.43 16.98
C LEU A 227 -8.09 6.54 15.78
N PHE A 228 -7.41 7.10 14.78
CA PHE A 228 -7.00 6.35 13.60
C PHE A 228 -5.55 5.89 13.74
N VAL A 229 -5.36 4.60 13.96
CA VAL A 229 -4.06 3.99 14.25
C VAL A 229 -3.42 3.51 12.96
N CYS A 230 -2.34 4.15 12.51
CA CYS A 230 -1.58 3.67 11.36
C CYS A 230 -0.17 4.27 11.27
N GLY A 231 0.74 3.56 10.59
CA GLY A 231 2.05 4.11 10.27
C GLY A 231 1.96 5.27 9.27
N ARG A 232 2.73 6.34 9.49
CA ARG A 232 2.70 7.58 8.68
C ARG A 232 3.06 7.36 7.20
N LYS A 233 3.77 6.27 6.88
CA LYS A 233 4.16 5.89 5.52
C LYS A 233 3.06 5.11 4.77
N SER A 234 1.99 4.68 5.46
CA SER A 234 0.93 3.86 4.88
C SER A 234 0.05 4.65 3.90
N SER A 235 0.12 4.31 2.60
CA SER A 235 -0.77 4.91 1.59
C SER A 235 -2.24 4.59 1.86
N ASN A 236 -2.56 3.32 2.19
CA ASN A 236 -3.92 2.93 2.56
C ASN A 236 -4.38 3.62 3.84
N GLY A 237 -3.50 3.75 4.84
CA GLY A 237 -3.82 4.46 6.08
C GLY A 237 -4.20 5.90 5.84
N ARG A 238 -3.49 6.59 4.96
CA ARG A 238 -3.80 7.98 4.61
C ARG A 238 -5.20 8.12 3.99
N VAL A 239 -5.52 7.28 3.01
CA VAL A 239 -6.84 7.30 2.33
C VAL A 239 -7.99 7.06 3.34
N LEU A 240 -7.86 6.06 4.21
CA LEU A 240 -8.88 5.74 5.21
C LEU A 240 -9.00 6.81 6.31
N TYR A 241 -7.87 7.36 6.75
CA TYR A 241 -7.86 8.47 7.72
C TYR A 241 -8.55 9.72 7.18
N ASP A 242 -8.22 10.12 5.94
CA ASP A 242 -8.81 11.29 5.31
C ASP A 242 -10.33 11.11 5.17
N GLU A 243 -10.80 9.89 4.91
CA GLU A 243 -12.21 9.55 4.86
C GLU A 243 -12.89 9.64 6.23
N CYS A 244 -12.27 9.13 7.30
CA CYS A 244 -12.77 9.31 8.67
C CYS A 244 -12.89 10.80 9.01
N ARG A 245 -11.85 11.57 8.73
CA ARG A 245 -11.80 13.00 9.06
C ARG A 245 -12.82 13.83 8.29
N ARG A 246 -13.21 13.39 7.09
CA ARG A 246 -14.24 14.06 6.29
C ARG A 246 -15.62 14.03 6.95
N VAL A 247 -15.95 12.95 7.68
CA VAL A 247 -17.24 12.77 8.34
C VAL A 247 -17.20 13.05 9.83
N ASN A 248 -16.02 12.97 10.45
CA ASN A 248 -15.82 13.29 11.86
C ASN A 248 -14.54 14.13 12.03
N ALA A 249 -14.71 15.42 12.26
CA ALA A 249 -13.60 16.37 12.43
C ALA A 249 -12.69 16.02 13.63
N ASN A 250 -13.24 15.34 14.68
CA ASN A 250 -12.52 14.89 15.85
C ASN A 250 -11.79 13.55 15.56
N THR A 251 -11.10 13.45 14.44
CA THR A 251 -10.32 12.28 14.05
C THR A 251 -8.83 12.59 14.18
N TYR A 252 -8.13 11.81 14.99
CA TYR A 252 -6.70 11.97 15.27
C TYR A 252 -5.91 10.77 14.77
N LEU A 253 -4.86 11.05 13.99
CA LEU A 253 -3.94 10.02 13.48
C LEU A 253 -2.83 9.79 14.49
N ILE A 254 -2.66 8.54 14.93
CA ILE A 254 -1.62 8.12 15.86
C ILE A 254 -0.90 6.87 15.35
N GLU A 255 0.37 6.71 15.70
CA GLU A 255 1.15 5.49 15.42
C GLU A 255 1.15 4.51 16.59
N SER A 256 0.96 5.00 17.83
CA SER A 256 0.92 4.19 19.05
C SER A 256 0.02 4.80 20.12
N ALA A 257 -0.24 4.06 21.19
CA ALA A 257 -0.96 4.56 22.36
C ALA A 257 -0.24 5.73 23.05
N ASP A 258 1.08 5.83 22.92
CA ASP A 258 1.88 6.89 23.54
C ASP A 258 1.64 8.28 22.89
N GLU A 259 1.05 8.30 21.71
CA GLU A 259 0.66 9.54 21.02
C GLU A 259 -0.74 10.03 21.38
N ILE A 260 -1.48 9.33 22.25
CA ILE A 260 -2.82 9.75 22.68
C ILE A 260 -2.68 10.97 23.58
N ASP A 261 -3.21 12.12 23.13
CA ASP A 261 -3.43 13.26 24.00
C ASP A 261 -4.78 13.07 24.72
N PHE A 262 -4.73 12.73 25.98
CA PHE A 262 -5.93 12.45 26.78
C PHE A 262 -6.88 13.64 26.91
N ARG A 263 -6.44 14.87 26.64
CA ARG A 263 -7.30 16.05 26.56
C ARG A 263 -8.34 15.95 25.42
N TRP A 264 -8.06 15.14 24.41
CA TRP A 264 -9.04 14.89 23.35
C TRP A 264 -10.29 14.16 23.86
N LEU A 265 -10.18 13.46 25.00
CA LEU A 265 -11.28 12.69 25.59
C LEU A 265 -12.19 13.52 26.48
N ASP A 266 -11.88 14.80 26.72
CA ASP A 266 -12.67 15.69 27.57
C ASP A 266 -14.05 15.94 26.93
N GLY A 267 -15.13 15.61 27.67
CA GLY A 267 -16.50 15.78 27.19
C GLY A 267 -16.93 14.79 26.09
N VAL A 268 -16.17 13.69 25.87
CA VAL A 268 -16.44 12.65 24.87
C VAL A 268 -17.15 11.46 25.53
N ASP A 269 -18.29 11.03 24.97
CA ASP A 269 -19.04 9.86 25.44
C ASP A 269 -18.63 8.58 24.70
N THR A 270 -18.28 8.68 23.40
CA THR A 270 -17.97 7.56 22.54
C THR A 270 -16.67 7.74 21.77
N VAL A 271 -15.78 6.78 21.85
CA VAL A 271 -14.50 6.75 21.13
C VAL A 271 -14.44 5.54 20.19
N GLY A 272 -14.24 5.80 18.90
CA GLY A 272 -13.96 4.76 17.91
C GLY A 272 -12.46 4.63 17.65
N ILE A 273 -11.95 3.40 17.61
CA ILE A 273 -10.58 3.10 17.22
C ILE A 273 -10.59 2.41 15.87
N CYS A 274 -9.99 3.03 14.87
CA CYS A 274 -9.82 2.49 13.52
C CYS A 274 -8.35 2.19 13.21
N GLY A 275 -8.11 1.34 12.23
CA GLY A 275 -6.77 1.06 11.74
C GLY A 275 -6.73 0.80 10.23
N ALA A 276 -5.56 0.98 9.66
CA ALA A 276 -5.29 0.66 8.27
C ALA A 276 -5.13 -0.86 8.05
N THR A 277 -5.11 -1.30 6.78
CA THR A 277 -4.79 -2.69 6.41
C THR A 277 -3.33 -3.09 6.71
N SER A 278 -2.54 -2.15 7.19
CA SER A 278 -1.16 -2.33 7.68
C SER A 278 -1.03 -2.17 9.20
N THR A 279 -2.14 -2.02 9.92
CA THR A 279 -2.16 -1.84 11.38
C THR A 279 -2.41 -3.19 12.07
N PRO A 280 -1.50 -3.66 12.94
CA PRO A 280 -1.74 -4.89 13.69
C PRO A 280 -2.82 -4.69 14.76
N LYS A 281 -3.60 -5.74 15.01
CA LYS A 281 -4.68 -5.69 16.01
C LYS A 281 -4.17 -5.33 17.40
N TRP A 282 -3.03 -5.90 17.82
CA TRP A 282 -2.44 -5.66 19.13
C TRP A 282 -2.16 -4.17 19.41
N LEU A 283 -1.90 -3.38 18.36
CA LEU A 283 -1.63 -1.95 18.50
C LEU A 283 -2.90 -1.17 18.81
N MET A 284 -4.02 -1.54 18.18
CA MET A 284 -5.35 -0.98 18.49
C MET A 284 -5.84 -1.42 19.87
N ASP A 285 -5.59 -2.68 20.25
CA ASP A 285 -5.90 -3.20 21.58
C ASP A 285 -5.13 -2.40 22.66
N ARG A 286 -3.86 -2.03 22.42
CA ARG A 286 -3.08 -1.16 23.33
C ARG A 286 -3.69 0.23 23.47
N CYS A 287 -4.18 0.82 22.39
CA CYS A 287 -4.88 2.10 22.46
C CYS A 287 -6.17 2.00 23.28
N LEU A 288 -6.94 0.92 23.09
CA LEU A 288 -8.13 0.62 23.87
C LEU A 288 -7.83 0.54 25.37
N GLU A 289 -6.80 -0.23 25.76
CA GLU A 289 -6.39 -0.40 27.15
C GLU A 289 -5.88 0.92 27.75
N ALA A 290 -5.11 1.71 27.02
CA ALA A 290 -4.66 3.03 27.48
C ALA A 290 -5.82 3.94 27.84
N ILE A 291 -6.88 3.97 26.99
CA ILE A 291 -8.07 4.77 27.23
C ILE A 291 -8.87 4.24 28.44
N LYS A 292 -9.06 2.93 28.56
CA LYS A 292 -9.78 2.32 29.69
C LYS A 292 -9.11 2.57 31.04
N HIS A 293 -7.80 2.69 31.08
CA HIS A 293 -7.03 2.95 32.30
C HIS A 293 -6.89 4.45 32.60
N TYR A 294 -7.26 5.32 31.65
CA TYR A 294 -7.23 6.76 31.87
C TYR A 294 -8.24 7.16 32.96
N ARG A 295 -7.74 7.88 33.95
CA ARG A 295 -8.52 8.52 35.01
C ARG A 295 -8.32 10.03 34.85
N PRO A 296 -9.35 10.82 34.49
CA PRO A 296 -9.22 12.27 34.47
C PRO A 296 -8.82 12.77 35.87
N GLU A 297 -7.78 13.60 35.92
CA GLU A 297 -7.41 14.28 37.15
C GLU A 297 -8.52 15.26 37.50
N GLY A 298 -9.40 14.93 38.45
CA GLY A 298 -10.44 15.85 38.91
C GLY A 298 -11.72 15.27 39.50
N ASN A 299 -11.86 13.94 39.64
CA ASN A 299 -12.96 13.30 40.40
C ASN A 299 -12.38 12.45 41.53
N ALA A 300 -11.80 13.12 42.55
CA ALA A 300 -11.56 12.59 43.88
C ALA A 300 -12.42 13.30 44.89
#